data_368928d9bca88f7fab7d17b7bd45594b
#
_entry.id   368928d9bca88f7fab7d17b7bd45594b
#
_cell.length_a   1.000
_cell.length_b   1.000
_cell.length_c   1.000
_cell.angle_alpha   90.00
_cell.angle_beta   90.00
_cell.angle_gamma   90.00
#
_symmetry.space_group_name_H-M   'P 1'
#
loop_
_entity.id
_entity.type
_entity.pdbx_description
1 polymer ?
#
loop_
_entity_poly.entity_id
_entity_poly.type
_entity_poly.pdbx_seq_one_letter_code
_entity_poly.pdbx_strand_id
1 'polypeptide(L)'
;MKKRLLLITGSPGTGKTSVLLKAVDALKARGYSVGGVISREARVGWARVGFEILDLGSGRRGWLAHVNQKVGPRVGKYRVNLEDLDNIGANAIVNAAENFDVVAIDEIGPMELFSEKFKKAVRKAVECGKVVVGVVHWKARDRLIEEVKNREDIEMIAVTHENRNKLHETIVEKAVEFLETKEREQYS
;
A
#
# COMPACT_ATOMS: atom_id res chain seq x y z
N MET A 1 20.64 -10.26 2.99
CA MET A 1 20.14 -9.09 2.21
C MET A 1 19.24 -8.26 3.14
N LYS A 2 19.36 -6.91 3.10
CA LYS A 2 18.52 -6.04 3.92
C LYS A 2 17.07 -6.07 3.43
N LYS A 3 16.14 -6.07 4.38
CA LYS A 3 14.70 -6.07 4.10
C LYS A 3 14.24 -4.66 3.73
N ARG A 4 13.63 -4.48 2.55
CA ARG A 4 13.11 -3.20 2.08
C ARG A 4 11.63 -3.23 1.73
N LEU A 5 11.05 -4.42 1.57
CA LEU A 5 9.63 -4.62 1.36
C LEU A 5 9.00 -4.93 2.73
N LEU A 6 8.43 -3.90 3.36
CA LEU A 6 7.83 -3.98 4.69
C LEU A 6 6.32 -4.13 4.52
N LEU A 7 5.81 -5.36 4.57
CA LEU A 7 4.41 -5.66 4.27
C LEU A 7 3.62 -5.99 5.54
N ILE A 8 2.65 -5.16 5.80
CA ILE A 8 1.74 -5.22 6.94
C ILE A 8 0.61 -6.19 6.63
N THR A 9 0.34 -7.11 7.53
CA THR A 9 -0.79 -8.04 7.45
C THR A 9 -1.51 -8.13 8.80
N GLY A 10 -2.69 -8.72 8.79
CA GLY A 10 -3.52 -8.92 9.99
C GLY A 10 -4.99 -9.04 9.64
N SER A 11 -5.79 -9.48 10.61
CA SER A 11 -7.24 -9.61 10.44
C SER A 11 -7.93 -8.27 10.17
N PRO A 12 -9.13 -8.26 9.58
CA PRO A 12 -9.90 -7.04 9.39
C PRO A 12 -10.10 -6.28 10.71
N GLY A 13 -9.99 -4.95 10.66
CA GLY A 13 -10.23 -4.08 11.80
C GLY A 13 -9.07 -3.98 12.81
N THR A 14 -7.93 -4.62 12.59
CA THR A 14 -6.76 -4.52 13.49
C THR A 14 -6.02 -3.18 13.41
N GLY A 15 -6.32 -2.34 12.40
CA GLY A 15 -5.71 -1.01 12.26
C GLY A 15 -4.52 -0.96 11.29
N LYS A 16 -4.44 -1.86 10.32
CA LYS A 16 -3.36 -1.91 9.31
C LYS A 16 -3.16 -0.58 8.58
N THR A 17 -4.24 -0.01 8.04
CA THR A 17 -4.23 1.30 7.38
C THR A 17 -3.73 2.41 8.31
N SER A 18 -4.17 2.42 9.56
CA SER A 18 -3.70 3.41 10.55
C SER A 18 -2.21 3.29 10.84
N VAL A 19 -1.68 2.06 10.92
CA VAL A 19 -0.24 1.81 11.11
C VAL A 19 0.54 2.31 9.89
N LEU A 20 0.07 1.99 8.68
CA LEU A 20 0.69 2.47 7.44
C LEU A 20 0.71 4.00 7.38
N LEU A 21 -0.42 4.66 7.63
CA LEU A 21 -0.52 6.13 7.57
C LEU A 21 0.40 6.81 8.58
N LYS A 22 0.48 6.31 9.82
CA LYS A 22 1.43 6.81 10.83
C LYS A 22 2.88 6.64 10.38
N ALA A 23 3.22 5.51 9.74
CA ALA A 23 4.55 5.30 9.20
C ALA A 23 4.85 6.28 8.04
N VAL A 24 3.90 6.51 7.14
CA VAL A 24 4.01 7.50 6.04
C VAL A 24 4.25 8.90 6.60
N ASP A 25 3.46 9.33 7.58
CA ASP A 25 3.60 10.67 8.19
C ASP A 25 4.94 10.83 8.89
N ALA A 26 5.39 9.81 9.62
CA ALA A 26 6.68 9.83 10.30
C ALA A 26 7.88 9.82 9.34
N LEU A 27 7.80 9.12 8.21
CA LEU A 27 8.83 9.16 7.16
C LEU A 27 8.89 10.53 6.50
N LYS A 28 7.74 11.13 6.17
CA LYS A 28 7.67 12.51 5.64
C LYS A 28 8.25 13.53 6.63
N ALA A 29 7.95 13.40 7.93
CA ALA A 29 8.50 14.27 8.98
C ALA A 29 10.03 14.16 9.10
N ARG A 30 10.62 13.03 8.69
CA ARG A 30 12.08 12.84 8.61
C ARG A 30 12.72 13.30 7.29
N GLY A 31 11.93 13.89 6.39
CA GLY A 31 12.40 14.47 5.12
C GLY A 31 12.36 13.52 3.92
N TYR A 32 11.87 12.28 4.08
CA TYR A 32 11.73 11.37 2.94
C TYR A 32 10.44 11.63 2.16
N SER A 33 10.54 11.59 0.84
CA SER A 33 9.37 11.67 -0.03
C SER A 33 8.65 10.33 -0.07
N VAL A 34 7.32 10.34 0.14
CA VAL A 34 6.48 9.14 0.12
C VAL A 34 5.35 9.33 -0.88
N GLY A 35 5.30 8.48 -1.90
CA GLY A 35 4.23 8.41 -2.88
C GLY A 35 3.54 7.06 -2.85
N GLY A 36 2.58 6.85 -3.72
CA GLY A 36 1.81 5.62 -3.83
C GLY A 36 0.32 5.82 -3.59
N VAL A 37 -0.40 4.75 -3.27
CA VAL A 37 -1.85 4.75 -3.15
C VAL A 37 -2.30 4.27 -1.78
N ILE A 38 -3.30 4.92 -1.24
CA ILE A 38 -4.03 4.47 -0.05
C ILE A 38 -5.53 4.41 -0.32
N SER A 39 -6.22 3.54 0.41
CA SER A 39 -7.68 3.46 0.39
C SER A 39 -8.28 3.89 1.72
N ARG A 40 -9.50 4.40 1.67
CA ARG A 40 -10.26 4.82 2.85
C ARG A 40 -11.71 4.39 2.73
N GLU A 41 -12.31 3.98 3.84
CA GLU A 41 -13.75 3.73 3.89
C GLU A 41 -14.54 5.03 3.70
N ALA A 42 -15.54 4.99 2.82
CA ALA A 42 -16.53 6.05 2.67
C ALA A 42 -17.85 5.62 3.35
N ARG A 43 -18.40 6.51 4.15
CA ARG A 43 -19.62 6.27 4.91
C ARG A 43 -20.66 7.38 4.69
N VAL A 44 -21.93 6.98 4.69
CA VAL A 44 -23.07 7.89 4.77
C VAL A 44 -23.82 7.52 6.06
N GLY A 45 -23.77 8.40 7.05
CA GLY A 45 -24.19 8.07 8.40
C GLY A 45 -23.38 6.87 8.95
N TRP A 46 -24.08 5.86 9.42
CA TRP A 46 -23.46 4.63 9.95
C TRP A 46 -23.15 3.59 8.86
N ALA A 47 -23.67 3.76 7.65
CA ALA A 47 -23.53 2.80 6.58
C ALA A 47 -22.25 3.04 5.77
N ARG A 48 -21.42 1.99 5.62
CA ARG A 48 -20.31 2.02 4.67
C ARG A 48 -20.86 1.87 3.25
N VAL A 49 -20.58 2.85 2.39
CA VAL A 49 -21.08 2.91 1.02
C VAL A 49 -20.02 2.57 -0.02
N GLY A 50 -18.74 2.63 0.35
CA GLY A 50 -17.66 2.33 -0.57
C GLY A 50 -16.28 2.52 0.04
N PHE A 51 -15.30 2.56 -0.86
CA PHE A 51 -13.91 2.83 -0.58
C PHE A 51 -13.39 3.84 -1.60
N GLU A 52 -12.80 4.91 -1.11
CA GLU A 52 -12.08 5.88 -1.93
C GLU A 52 -10.63 5.46 -2.08
N ILE A 53 -9.99 5.84 -3.20
CA ILE A 53 -8.55 5.77 -3.38
C ILE A 53 -7.98 7.18 -3.45
N LEU A 54 -6.78 7.33 -2.92
CA LEU A 54 -6.01 8.57 -2.90
C LEU A 54 -4.60 8.30 -3.39
N ASP A 55 -4.16 9.06 -4.40
CA ASP A 55 -2.76 9.18 -4.77
C ASP A 55 -2.05 10.10 -3.80
N LEU A 56 -1.11 9.57 -3.03
CA LEU A 56 -0.35 10.31 -2.02
C LEU A 56 0.58 11.37 -2.61
N GLY A 57 1.00 11.19 -3.86
CA GLY A 57 1.91 12.11 -4.53
C GLY A 57 1.20 13.33 -5.10
N SER A 58 0.07 13.12 -5.78
CA SER A 58 -0.67 14.20 -6.45
C SER A 58 -1.89 14.70 -5.69
N GLY A 59 -2.39 13.96 -4.72
CA GLY A 59 -3.65 14.23 -4.03
C GLY A 59 -4.91 13.90 -4.84
N ARG A 60 -4.78 13.29 -6.03
CA ARG A 60 -5.94 12.84 -6.82
C ARG A 60 -6.72 11.78 -6.07
N ARG A 61 -8.04 11.88 -6.16
CA ARG A 61 -8.98 10.95 -5.52
C ARG A 61 -9.92 10.32 -6.53
N GLY A 62 -10.39 9.13 -6.21
CA GLY A 62 -11.39 8.40 -6.96
C GLY A 62 -12.03 7.32 -6.11
N TRP A 63 -12.82 6.46 -6.73
CA TRP A 63 -13.48 5.34 -6.08
C TRP A 63 -12.74 4.04 -6.37
N LEU A 64 -12.32 3.34 -5.32
CA LEU A 64 -11.91 1.94 -5.47
C LEU A 64 -13.13 1.04 -5.72
N ALA A 65 -14.17 1.22 -4.91
CA ALA A 65 -15.41 0.47 -5.03
C ALA A 65 -16.57 1.22 -4.36
N HIS A 66 -17.79 1.04 -4.87
CA HIS A 66 -18.97 1.71 -4.32
C HIS A 66 -20.22 0.85 -4.49
N VAL A 67 -21.22 1.01 -3.59
CA VAL A 67 -22.50 0.27 -3.68
C VAL A 67 -23.32 0.66 -4.90
N ASN A 68 -23.18 1.90 -5.38
CA ASN A 68 -23.89 2.42 -6.55
C ASN A 68 -23.09 2.33 -7.84
N GLN A 69 -21.88 1.77 -7.82
CA GLN A 69 -21.09 1.54 -9.02
C GLN A 69 -21.83 0.55 -9.94
N LYS A 70 -22.03 0.93 -11.21
CA LYS A 70 -22.85 0.14 -12.15
C LYS A 70 -22.03 -0.93 -12.88
N VAL A 71 -20.78 -0.65 -13.16
CA VAL A 71 -19.87 -1.49 -13.96
C VAL A 71 -18.68 -1.93 -13.13
N GLY A 72 -18.19 -3.13 -13.35
CA GLY A 72 -17.03 -3.70 -12.69
C GLY A 72 -17.32 -4.95 -11.86
N PRO A 73 -16.27 -5.68 -11.45
CA PRO A 73 -16.41 -6.89 -10.67
C PRO A 73 -17.02 -6.62 -9.29
N ARG A 74 -17.72 -7.61 -8.76
CA ARG A 74 -18.42 -7.51 -7.49
C ARG A 74 -17.61 -8.12 -6.36
N VAL A 75 -17.48 -7.40 -5.25
CA VAL A 75 -16.92 -7.88 -3.99
C VAL A 75 -17.92 -7.55 -2.87
N GLY A 76 -18.61 -8.56 -2.37
CA GLY A 76 -19.73 -8.36 -1.46
C GLY A 76 -20.83 -7.50 -2.08
N LYS A 77 -21.21 -6.42 -1.41
CA LYS A 77 -22.21 -5.46 -1.90
C LYS A 77 -21.64 -4.36 -2.83
N TYR A 78 -20.33 -4.29 -2.97
CA TYR A 78 -19.65 -3.26 -3.76
C TYR A 78 -19.33 -3.75 -5.17
N ARG A 79 -19.20 -2.83 -6.11
CA ARG A 79 -18.53 -3.06 -7.38
C ARG A 79 -17.25 -2.23 -7.46
N VAL A 80 -16.19 -2.85 -7.98
CA VAL A 80 -14.88 -2.23 -8.16
C VAL A 80 -14.93 -1.28 -9.36
N ASN A 81 -14.42 -0.07 -9.16
CA ASN A 81 -14.20 0.90 -10.23
C ASN A 81 -12.81 0.68 -10.83
N LEU A 82 -12.75 -0.17 -11.87
CA LEU A 82 -11.47 -0.50 -12.51
C LEU A 82 -10.85 0.72 -13.20
N GLU A 83 -11.65 1.67 -13.67
CA GLU A 83 -11.15 2.89 -14.32
C GLU A 83 -10.35 3.76 -13.35
N ASP A 84 -10.90 4.06 -12.18
CA ASP A 84 -10.19 4.84 -11.15
C ASP A 84 -9.01 4.04 -10.56
N LEU A 85 -9.19 2.74 -10.35
CA LEU A 85 -8.12 1.88 -9.87
C LEU A 85 -6.92 1.87 -10.82
N ASP A 86 -7.15 1.83 -12.13
CA ASP A 86 -6.12 1.90 -13.16
C ASP A 86 -5.50 3.29 -13.29
N ASN A 87 -6.35 4.33 -13.37
CA ASN A 87 -5.91 5.68 -13.70
C ASN A 87 -5.38 6.47 -12.49
N ILE A 88 -5.79 6.11 -11.29
CA ILE A 88 -5.31 6.74 -10.05
C ILE A 88 -4.42 5.75 -9.28
N GLY A 89 -4.95 4.58 -8.92
CA GLY A 89 -4.25 3.63 -8.06
C GLY A 89 -2.96 3.10 -8.68
N ALA A 90 -3.04 2.49 -9.85
CA ALA A 90 -1.86 1.93 -10.52
C ALA A 90 -0.85 3.02 -10.93
N ASN A 91 -1.33 4.15 -11.44
CA ASN A 91 -0.44 5.26 -11.82
C ASN A 91 0.25 5.89 -10.61
N ALA A 92 -0.41 5.99 -9.46
CA ALA A 92 0.20 6.47 -8.22
C ALA A 92 1.38 5.59 -7.77
N ILE A 93 1.23 4.26 -7.87
CA ILE A 93 2.29 3.30 -7.53
C ILE A 93 3.46 3.44 -8.51
N VAL A 94 3.20 3.51 -9.82
CA VAL A 94 4.24 3.67 -10.85
C VAL A 94 5.00 4.96 -10.64
N ASN A 95 4.30 6.08 -10.45
CA ASN A 95 4.92 7.38 -10.20
C ASN A 95 5.76 7.35 -8.92
N ALA A 96 5.28 6.71 -7.86
CA ALA A 96 6.05 6.58 -6.62
C ALA A 96 7.33 5.75 -6.81
N ALA A 97 7.25 4.64 -7.54
CA ALA A 97 8.41 3.81 -7.86
C ALA A 97 9.49 4.57 -8.66
N GLU A 98 9.10 5.54 -9.46
CA GLU A 98 10.02 6.36 -10.27
C GLU A 98 10.58 7.55 -9.51
N ASN A 99 9.75 8.30 -8.80
CA ASN A 99 10.03 9.67 -8.39
C ASN A 99 10.10 9.91 -6.87
N PHE A 100 9.79 8.92 -6.03
CA PHE A 100 9.75 9.08 -4.56
C PHE A 100 10.78 8.16 -3.89
N ASP A 101 11.15 8.45 -2.64
CA ASP A 101 12.08 7.63 -1.86
C ASP A 101 11.42 6.34 -1.37
N VAL A 102 10.13 6.43 -1.01
CA VAL A 102 9.33 5.34 -0.45
C VAL A 102 8.02 5.20 -1.22
N VAL A 103 7.64 3.94 -1.49
CA VAL A 103 6.35 3.59 -2.10
C VAL A 103 5.41 3.05 -1.02
N ALA A 104 4.24 3.67 -0.87
CA ALA A 104 3.19 3.19 0.02
C ALA A 104 2.04 2.55 -0.78
N ILE A 105 1.53 1.39 -0.32
CA ILE A 105 0.44 0.67 -0.99
C ILE A 105 -0.55 0.15 0.07
N ASP A 106 -1.76 0.67 0.09
CA ASP A 106 -2.85 0.19 0.93
C ASP A 106 -4.14 0.01 0.11
N GLU A 107 -4.53 -1.24 -0.20
CA GLU A 107 -3.89 -2.53 0.14
C GLU A 107 -3.69 -3.36 -1.15
N ILE A 108 -2.95 -4.46 -1.05
CA ILE A 108 -2.91 -5.51 -2.08
C ILE A 108 -3.93 -6.57 -1.66
N GLY A 109 -5.15 -6.43 -2.13
CA GLY A 109 -6.30 -7.22 -1.68
C GLY A 109 -7.30 -7.58 -2.77
N PRO A 110 -8.44 -8.19 -2.38
CA PRO A 110 -9.39 -8.77 -3.33
C PRO A 110 -9.96 -7.80 -4.37
N MET A 111 -10.10 -6.52 -4.04
CA MET A 111 -10.62 -5.51 -4.96
C MET A 111 -9.56 -5.09 -5.97
N GLU A 112 -8.36 -4.82 -5.50
CA GLU A 112 -7.23 -4.34 -6.28
C GLU A 112 -6.72 -5.39 -7.26
N LEU A 113 -6.79 -6.67 -6.88
CA LEU A 113 -6.32 -7.79 -7.69
C LEU A 113 -7.15 -8.06 -8.94
N PHE A 114 -8.31 -7.42 -9.10
CA PHE A 114 -9.04 -7.43 -10.38
C PHE A 114 -8.39 -6.60 -11.47
N SER A 115 -7.52 -5.64 -11.13
CA SER A 115 -6.81 -4.82 -12.11
C SER A 115 -5.45 -5.43 -12.46
N GLU A 116 -5.28 -5.81 -13.71
CA GLU A 116 -3.96 -6.24 -14.23
C GLU A 116 -2.96 -5.08 -14.27
N LYS A 117 -3.43 -3.85 -14.48
CA LYS A 117 -2.59 -2.65 -14.45
C LYS A 117 -2.06 -2.39 -13.04
N PHE A 118 -2.91 -2.55 -12.02
CA PHE A 118 -2.51 -2.46 -10.63
C PHE A 118 -1.48 -3.55 -10.26
N LYS A 119 -1.71 -4.81 -10.68
CA LYS A 119 -0.75 -5.90 -10.46
C LYS A 119 0.61 -5.61 -11.08
N LYS A 120 0.64 -5.09 -12.31
CA LYS A 120 1.89 -4.68 -12.97
C LYS A 120 2.58 -3.53 -12.23
N ALA A 121 1.83 -2.57 -11.71
CA ALA A 121 2.37 -1.48 -10.91
C ALA A 121 2.99 -1.98 -9.60
N VAL A 122 2.35 -2.93 -8.91
CA VAL A 122 2.91 -3.57 -7.72
C VAL A 122 4.22 -4.31 -8.05
N ARG A 123 4.27 -5.10 -9.13
CA ARG A 123 5.53 -5.74 -9.58
C ARG A 123 6.63 -4.72 -9.80
N LYS A 124 6.33 -3.63 -10.51
CA LYS A 124 7.31 -2.54 -10.72
C LYS A 124 7.80 -1.96 -9.38
N ALA A 125 6.92 -1.72 -8.42
CA ALA A 125 7.28 -1.19 -7.10
C ALA A 125 8.19 -2.15 -6.33
N VAL A 126 7.90 -3.46 -6.32
CA VAL A 126 8.74 -4.43 -5.61
C VAL A 126 10.09 -4.68 -6.31
N GLU A 127 10.25 -4.30 -7.57
CA GLU A 127 11.47 -4.44 -8.35
C GLU A 127 12.32 -3.16 -8.41
N CYS A 128 11.75 -1.99 -8.12
CA CYS A 128 12.42 -0.69 -8.30
C CYS A 128 13.62 -0.43 -7.36
N GLY A 129 13.88 -1.29 -6.39
CA GLY A 129 15.00 -1.14 -5.45
C GLY A 129 14.79 -0.10 -4.35
N LYS A 130 13.59 0.47 -4.22
CA LYS A 130 13.21 1.42 -3.16
C LYS A 130 12.54 0.70 -1.99
N VAL A 131 12.38 1.39 -0.88
CA VAL A 131 11.55 0.92 0.23
C VAL A 131 10.08 0.89 -0.21
N VAL A 132 9.40 -0.21 0.05
CA VAL A 132 7.96 -0.35 -0.11
C VAL A 132 7.35 -0.65 1.24
N VAL A 133 6.41 0.18 1.68
CA VAL A 133 5.59 -0.08 2.85
C VAL A 133 4.17 -0.34 2.37
N GLY A 134 3.67 -1.54 2.57
CA GLY A 134 2.37 -1.92 2.03
C GLY A 134 1.53 -2.74 2.98
N VAL A 135 0.22 -2.77 2.72
CA VAL A 135 -0.73 -3.68 3.37
C VAL A 135 -1.07 -4.80 2.41
N VAL A 136 -0.96 -6.03 2.87
CA VAL A 136 -1.39 -7.22 2.14
C VAL A 136 -2.54 -7.88 2.86
N HIS A 137 -3.62 -8.13 2.15
CA HIS A 137 -4.78 -8.79 2.71
C HIS A 137 -4.43 -10.22 3.16
N TRP A 138 -4.74 -10.55 4.41
CA TRP A 138 -4.27 -11.75 5.08
C TRP A 138 -4.74 -13.08 4.46
N LYS A 139 -5.89 -13.09 3.80
CA LYS A 139 -6.49 -14.28 3.12
C LYS A 139 -6.45 -14.21 1.60
N ALA A 140 -6.02 -13.10 1.01
CA ALA A 140 -6.00 -13.01 -0.44
C ALA A 140 -5.00 -14.01 -1.03
N ARG A 141 -5.45 -14.74 -2.03
CA ARG A 141 -4.64 -15.68 -2.80
C ARG A 141 -4.61 -15.21 -4.24
N ASP A 142 -3.44 -14.84 -4.69
CA ASP A 142 -3.18 -14.45 -6.07
C ASP A 142 -1.70 -14.74 -6.35
N ARG A 143 -1.39 -15.05 -7.59
CA ARG A 143 -0.01 -15.31 -8.02
C ARG A 143 0.93 -14.15 -7.66
N LEU A 144 0.47 -12.91 -7.79
CA LEU A 144 1.24 -11.73 -7.38
C LEU A 144 1.62 -11.77 -5.90
N ILE A 145 0.67 -12.13 -5.02
CA ILE A 145 0.93 -12.19 -3.57
C ILE A 145 1.95 -13.27 -3.26
N GLU A 146 1.89 -14.43 -3.94
CA GLU A 146 2.86 -15.50 -3.79
C GLU A 146 4.24 -15.09 -4.29
N GLU A 147 4.31 -14.45 -5.46
CA GLU A 147 5.55 -13.89 -6.01
C GLU A 147 6.21 -12.92 -5.05
N VAL A 148 5.43 -12.00 -4.46
CA VAL A 148 5.93 -11.01 -3.51
C VAL A 148 6.38 -11.66 -2.20
N LYS A 149 5.61 -12.60 -1.66
CA LYS A 149 5.93 -13.28 -0.38
C LYS A 149 7.18 -14.18 -0.47
N ASN A 150 7.51 -14.68 -1.64
CA ASN A 150 8.68 -15.54 -1.85
C ASN A 150 9.98 -14.76 -2.07
N ARG A 151 9.94 -13.44 -2.00
CA ARG A 151 11.16 -12.62 -2.16
C ARG A 151 12.03 -12.66 -0.90
N GLU A 152 13.33 -12.61 -1.09
CA GLU A 152 14.30 -12.59 0.03
C GLU A 152 14.36 -11.23 0.75
N ASP A 153 13.99 -10.13 0.08
CA ASP A 153 14.05 -8.76 0.58
C ASP A 153 12.76 -8.29 1.27
N ILE A 154 11.84 -9.22 1.56
CA ILE A 154 10.56 -8.97 2.24
C ILE A 154 10.66 -9.20 3.74
N GLU A 155 9.91 -8.39 4.50
CA GLU A 155 9.52 -8.65 5.87
C GLU A 155 8.00 -8.54 6.00
N MET A 156 7.37 -9.63 6.44
CA MET A 156 5.94 -9.65 6.77
C MET A 156 5.75 -9.26 8.22
N ILE A 157 4.96 -8.22 8.46
CA ILE A 157 4.74 -7.62 9.77
C ILE A 157 3.28 -7.77 10.17
N ALA A 158 3.00 -8.58 11.19
CA ALA A 158 1.65 -8.81 11.67
C ALA A 158 1.19 -7.69 12.61
N VAL A 159 0.04 -7.08 12.30
CA VAL A 159 -0.64 -6.12 13.19
C VAL A 159 -1.60 -6.87 14.10
N THR A 160 -1.50 -6.60 15.37
CA THR A 160 -2.41 -7.07 16.43
C THR A 160 -2.98 -5.90 17.21
N HIS A 161 -4.01 -6.13 18.01
CA HIS A 161 -4.54 -5.09 18.91
C HIS A 161 -3.51 -4.62 19.94
N GLU A 162 -2.54 -5.47 20.30
CA GLU A 162 -1.51 -5.17 21.29
C GLU A 162 -0.38 -4.29 20.72
N ASN A 163 0.05 -4.54 19.48
CA ASN A 163 1.21 -3.87 18.90
C ASN A 163 0.89 -2.64 18.02
N ARG A 164 -0.35 -2.50 17.54
CA ARG A 164 -0.75 -1.49 16.54
C ARG A 164 -0.39 -0.03 16.88
N ASN A 165 -0.27 0.27 18.17
CA ASN A 165 -0.02 1.65 18.60
C ASN A 165 1.44 2.09 18.38
N LYS A 166 2.40 1.13 18.44
CA LYS A 166 3.84 1.38 18.30
C LYS A 166 4.47 0.79 17.04
N LEU A 167 3.76 -0.10 16.33
CA LEU A 167 4.33 -0.84 15.21
C LEU A 167 4.83 0.06 14.08
N HIS A 168 4.21 1.23 13.88
CA HIS A 168 4.68 2.21 12.90
C HIS A 168 6.10 2.69 13.18
N GLU A 169 6.53 2.80 14.45
CA GLU A 169 7.89 3.19 14.83
C GLU A 169 8.91 2.16 14.32
N THR A 170 8.64 0.87 14.54
CA THR A 170 9.48 -0.21 14.03
C THR A 170 9.57 -0.23 12.50
N ILE A 171 8.45 0.04 11.81
CA ILE A 171 8.42 0.12 10.34
C ILE A 171 9.29 1.28 9.86
N VAL A 172 9.17 2.45 10.50
CA VAL A 172 9.96 3.64 10.17
C VAL A 172 11.45 3.40 10.40
N GLU A 173 11.84 2.81 11.53
CA GLU A 173 13.24 2.50 11.83
C GLU A 173 13.86 1.59 10.76
N LYS A 174 13.17 0.52 10.37
CA LYS A 174 13.62 -0.40 9.31
C LYS A 174 13.72 0.29 7.94
N ALA A 175 12.74 1.12 7.60
CA ALA A 175 12.74 1.87 6.35
C ALA A 175 13.93 2.84 6.29
N VAL A 176 14.15 3.61 7.36
CA VAL A 176 15.25 4.59 7.46
C VAL A 176 16.61 3.89 7.43
N GLU A 177 16.78 2.79 8.16
CA GLU A 177 18.03 2.00 8.11
C GLU A 177 18.40 1.59 6.69
N PHE A 178 17.41 1.18 5.88
CA PHE A 178 17.64 0.83 4.49
C PHE A 178 18.01 2.07 3.64
N LEU A 179 17.27 3.17 3.79
CA LEU A 179 17.48 4.41 3.04
C LEU A 179 18.87 5.01 3.29
N GLU A 180 19.27 5.14 4.54
CA GLU A 180 20.60 5.67 4.92
C GLU A 180 21.75 4.79 4.42
N THR A 181 21.56 3.48 4.40
CA THR A 181 22.61 2.57 3.87
C THR A 181 22.78 2.77 2.38
N LYS A 182 21.67 2.91 1.65
CA LYS A 182 21.71 3.13 0.19
C LYS A 182 22.38 4.46 -0.16
N GLU A 183 22.11 5.51 0.62
CA GLU A 183 22.78 6.81 0.45
C GLU A 183 24.31 6.67 0.62
N ARG A 184 24.77 5.97 1.65
CA ARG A 184 26.21 5.75 1.88
C ARG A 184 26.89 4.97 0.74
N GLU A 185 26.22 3.97 0.17
CA GLU A 185 26.71 3.19 -0.96
C GLU A 185 26.83 4.00 -2.27
N GLN A 186 26.03 5.06 -2.44
CA GLN A 186 26.08 5.95 -3.61
C GLN A 186 27.23 6.97 -3.55
N TYR A 187 27.75 7.27 -2.35
CA TYR A 187 28.83 8.22 -2.13
C TYR A 187 30.20 7.56 -1.82
N SER A 188 30.27 6.23 -1.89
CA SER A 188 31.50 5.44 -1.71
C SER A 188 32.03 4.95 -3.06
#